data_d2acb858018cdb188d5dcf79af97c251
#
_entry.id   d2acb858018cdb188d5dcf79af97c251
#
_cell.length_a   1.000
_cell.length_b   1.000
_cell.length_c   1.000
_cell.angle_alpha   90.00
_cell.angle_beta   90.00
_cell.angle_gamma   90.00
#
_symmetry.space_group_name_H-M   'P 1'
#
loop_
_entity.id
_entity.type
_entity.pdbx_description
1 polymer ?
#
loop_
_entity_poly.entity_id
_entity_poly.type
_entity_poly.pdbx_seq_one_letter_code
_entity_poly.pdbx_strand_id
1 'polypeptide(L)'
;MSTVIHAAGRALVPAADFLSPYDFFRDLTNPALAFLPRALLIAVVAALVCGSVGVHVVLRGMAFIGDAVAHSVFPGLAIAFVCGGSLVFGGALAGVVTAVLVALLAQNRRLKEDSVIGVLFVGAFALGVAIIARAPGYAGSLQDFLFGSITGIPASDVPVVLAGASFVLLMLFLAHRPIVAVTLDRESARAAGVHVLLADLSLYVAVALAVVISVQTIGNVLVLALLVTPAATARLLCDRLGTMMILSPALGASGGLVGLYLSWALDVPTGATIVLVLTACFVLAWVFAPRHGILARTMRERRG
;
A
#
# COMPACT_ATOMS: atom_id res chain seq x y z
N MET A 1 -25.63 -23.06 -14.46
CA MET A 1 -25.59 -24.54 -14.23
C MET A 1 -24.15 -25.08 -14.23
N SER A 2 -23.17 -24.44 -14.87
CA SER A 2 -21.74 -24.87 -14.86
C SER A 2 -20.99 -24.56 -13.56
N THR A 3 -21.34 -23.52 -12.87
CA THR A 3 -20.73 -23.09 -11.58
C THR A 3 -21.07 -24.03 -10.41
N VAL A 4 -22.24 -24.68 -10.44
CA VAL A 4 -22.65 -25.63 -9.39
C VAL A 4 -21.91 -26.96 -9.53
N ILE A 5 -21.58 -27.37 -10.76
CA ILE A 5 -20.83 -28.61 -11.03
C ILE A 5 -19.37 -28.49 -10.60
N HIS A 6 -18.76 -27.29 -10.73
CA HIS A 6 -17.40 -27.05 -10.24
C HIS A 6 -17.30 -27.03 -8.70
N ALA A 7 -18.32 -26.51 -8.01
CA ALA A 7 -18.38 -26.53 -6.55
C ALA A 7 -18.58 -27.94 -5.98
N ALA A 8 -19.38 -28.76 -6.65
CA ALA A 8 -19.64 -30.15 -6.22
C ALA A 8 -18.43 -31.09 -6.44
N GLY A 9 -17.64 -30.86 -7.49
CA GLY A 9 -16.40 -31.61 -7.74
C GLY A 9 -15.29 -31.37 -6.75
N ARG A 10 -15.22 -30.16 -6.15
CA ARG A 10 -14.20 -29.81 -5.14
C ARG A 10 -14.49 -30.37 -3.74
N ALA A 11 -15.74 -30.68 -3.43
CA ALA A 11 -16.13 -31.20 -2.12
C ALA A 11 -15.62 -32.62 -1.80
N LEU A 12 -15.02 -33.32 -2.76
CA LEU A 12 -14.55 -34.71 -2.63
C LEU A 12 -13.03 -34.88 -2.77
N VAL A 13 -12.27 -33.77 -2.96
CA VAL A 13 -10.81 -33.83 -3.03
C VAL A 13 -10.24 -33.72 -1.60
N PRO A 14 -9.34 -34.64 -1.16
CA PRO A 14 -8.75 -34.56 0.18
C PRO A 14 -8.00 -33.25 0.36
N ALA A 15 -8.10 -32.64 1.55
CA ALA A 15 -7.52 -31.33 1.86
C ALA A 15 -6.01 -31.22 1.57
N ALA A 16 -5.30 -32.34 1.46
CA ALA A 16 -3.88 -32.40 1.10
C ALA A 16 -3.60 -32.02 -0.36
N ASP A 17 -4.54 -32.27 -1.28
CA ASP A 17 -4.37 -31.94 -2.70
C ASP A 17 -4.61 -30.46 -3.01
N PHE A 18 -5.37 -29.75 -2.15
CA PHE A 18 -5.61 -28.31 -2.27
C PHE A 18 -4.40 -27.43 -1.94
N LEU A 19 -3.38 -27.97 -1.25
CA LEU A 19 -2.21 -27.25 -0.78
C LEU A 19 -0.94 -27.55 -1.59
N SER A 20 -1.05 -28.18 -2.78
CA SER A 20 0.11 -28.47 -3.60
C SER A 20 0.70 -27.19 -4.22
N PRO A 21 1.91 -26.77 -3.80
CA PRO A 21 2.59 -25.64 -4.46
C PRO A 21 2.83 -25.86 -5.94
N TYR A 22 2.98 -27.13 -6.35
CA TYR A 22 3.20 -27.51 -7.77
C TYR A 22 1.99 -27.14 -8.62
N ASP A 23 0.78 -27.38 -8.16
CA ASP A 23 -0.44 -27.06 -8.91
C ASP A 23 -0.64 -25.53 -9.00
N PHE A 24 -0.31 -24.78 -7.97
CA PHE A 24 -0.31 -23.32 -8.03
C PHE A 24 0.65 -22.79 -9.10
N PHE A 25 1.89 -23.29 -9.16
CA PHE A 25 2.84 -22.85 -10.20
C PHE A 25 2.41 -23.30 -11.60
N ARG A 26 1.77 -24.44 -11.74
CA ARG A 26 1.19 -24.89 -13.01
C ARG A 26 0.03 -24.01 -13.44
N ASP A 27 -0.82 -23.61 -12.50
CA ASP A 27 -1.96 -22.74 -12.75
C ASP A 27 -1.55 -21.31 -13.13
N LEU A 28 -0.37 -20.83 -12.69
CA LEU A 28 0.19 -19.56 -13.16
C LEU A 28 0.48 -19.56 -14.67
N THR A 29 0.72 -20.72 -15.28
CA THR A 29 0.96 -20.86 -16.73
C THR A 29 -0.30 -21.24 -17.52
N ASN A 30 -1.42 -21.45 -16.85
CA ASN A 30 -2.68 -21.85 -17.47
C ASN A 30 -3.38 -20.64 -18.12
N PRO A 31 -3.62 -20.65 -19.46
CA PRO A 31 -4.29 -19.54 -20.14
C PRO A 31 -5.70 -19.24 -19.62
N ALA A 32 -6.41 -20.25 -19.09
CA ALA A 32 -7.74 -20.08 -18.51
C ALA A 32 -7.72 -19.28 -17.19
N LEU A 33 -6.56 -19.22 -16.52
CA LEU A 33 -6.32 -18.52 -15.26
C LEU A 33 -5.40 -17.30 -15.43
N ALA A 34 -5.43 -16.66 -16.60
CA ALA A 34 -4.59 -15.51 -16.94
C ALA A 34 -4.70 -14.32 -15.95
N PHE A 35 -5.70 -14.28 -15.10
CA PHE A 35 -5.82 -13.31 -14.01
C PHE A 35 -4.79 -13.57 -12.90
N LEU A 36 -4.42 -14.83 -12.63
CA LEU A 36 -3.56 -15.21 -11.51
C LEU A 36 -2.12 -14.64 -11.62
N PRO A 37 -1.40 -14.81 -12.76
CA PRO A 37 -0.09 -14.19 -12.93
C PRO A 37 -0.14 -12.66 -12.94
N ARG A 38 -1.23 -12.05 -13.44
CA ARG A 38 -1.43 -10.60 -13.37
C ARG A 38 -1.61 -10.12 -11.93
N ALA A 39 -2.46 -10.80 -11.16
CA ALA A 39 -2.67 -10.50 -9.75
C ALA A 39 -1.36 -10.62 -8.96
N LEU A 40 -0.55 -11.66 -9.21
CA LEU A 40 0.76 -11.83 -8.59
C LEU A 40 1.72 -10.69 -8.96
N LEU A 41 1.81 -10.36 -10.25
CA LEU A 41 2.68 -9.26 -10.72
C LEU A 41 2.31 -7.94 -10.04
N ILE A 42 1.03 -7.59 -10.04
CA ILE A 42 0.55 -6.34 -9.43
C ILE A 42 0.77 -6.34 -7.91
N ALA A 43 0.50 -7.46 -7.23
CA ALA A 43 0.76 -7.57 -5.79
C ALA A 43 2.23 -7.35 -5.45
N VAL A 44 3.15 -7.95 -6.22
CA VAL A 44 4.59 -7.79 -6.04
C VAL A 44 5.03 -6.36 -6.35
N VAL A 45 4.56 -5.77 -7.45
CA VAL A 45 4.90 -4.38 -7.82
C VAL A 45 4.38 -3.39 -6.78
N ALA A 46 3.14 -3.54 -6.34
CA ALA A 46 2.57 -2.72 -5.27
C ALA A 46 3.35 -2.87 -3.96
N ALA A 47 3.74 -4.10 -3.61
CA ALA A 47 4.56 -4.36 -2.42
C ALA A 47 5.95 -3.71 -2.51
N LEU A 48 6.59 -3.71 -3.68
CA LEU A 48 7.86 -3.04 -3.90
C LEU A 48 7.74 -1.53 -3.71
N VAL A 49 6.72 -0.91 -4.31
CA VAL A 49 6.48 0.54 -4.20
C VAL A 49 6.06 0.91 -2.79
N CYS A 50 4.99 0.32 -2.29
CA CYS A 50 4.45 0.63 -0.96
C CYS A 50 5.45 0.30 0.14
N GLY A 51 6.15 -0.83 0.07
CA GLY A 51 7.18 -1.21 1.03
C GLY A 51 8.38 -0.25 1.07
N SER A 52 8.80 0.27 -0.10
CA SER A 52 9.90 1.24 -0.18
C SER A 52 9.50 2.61 0.36
N VAL A 53 8.34 3.12 -0.02
CA VAL A 53 7.77 4.37 0.49
C VAL A 53 7.45 4.25 1.98
N GLY A 54 6.89 3.12 2.39
CA GLY A 54 6.48 2.80 3.76
C GLY A 54 7.61 2.87 4.77
N VAL A 55 8.85 2.55 4.39
CA VAL A 55 10.01 2.72 5.28
C VAL A 55 10.12 4.18 5.76
N HIS A 56 10.02 5.14 4.85
CA HIS A 56 10.09 6.57 5.22
C HIS A 56 8.87 7.03 6.02
N VAL A 57 7.69 6.51 5.67
CA VAL A 57 6.42 6.78 6.36
C VAL A 57 6.49 6.30 7.82
N VAL A 58 6.93 5.06 8.04
CA VAL A 58 7.04 4.48 9.39
C VAL A 58 8.11 5.17 10.22
N LEU A 59 9.26 5.53 9.62
CA LEU A 59 10.34 6.23 10.32
C LEU A 59 9.95 7.66 10.75
N ARG A 60 9.04 8.31 10.01
CA ARG A 60 8.49 9.63 10.37
C ARG A 60 7.28 9.56 11.30
N GLY A 61 6.78 8.37 11.63
CA GLY A 61 5.61 8.17 12.48
C GLY A 61 4.28 8.54 11.82
N MET A 62 4.23 8.56 10.48
CA MET A 62 3.04 8.95 9.68
C MET A 62 2.25 7.73 9.18
N ALA A 63 1.99 6.73 10.03
CA ALA A 63 1.38 5.47 9.61
C ALA A 63 0.01 5.63 8.93
N PHE A 64 -0.75 6.66 9.28
CA PHE A 64 -2.08 6.93 8.73
C PHE A 64 -2.10 7.74 7.43
N ILE A 65 -0.93 8.21 6.94
CA ILE A 65 -0.88 9.03 5.71
C ILE A 65 -1.43 8.27 4.49
N GLY A 66 -1.22 6.96 4.43
CA GLY A 66 -1.74 6.11 3.34
C GLY A 66 -3.25 6.13 3.26
N ASP A 67 -3.92 5.95 4.40
CA ASP A 67 -5.39 5.98 4.50
C ASP A 67 -5.94 7.38 4.23
N ALA A 68 -5.31 8.39 4.81
CA ALA A 68 -5.69 9.79 4.60
C ALA A 68 -5.60 10.18 3.11
N VAL A 69 -4.53 9.78 2.42
CA VAL A 69 -4.37 10.05 0.99
C VAL A 69 -5.39 9.27 0.17
N ALA A 70 -5.62 7.99 0.45
CA ALA A 70 -6.58 7.17 -0.28
C ALA A 70 -8.00 7.77 -0.28
N HIS A 71 -8.39 8.37 0.82
CA HIS A 71 -9.69 9.05 0.91
C HIS A 71 -9.65 10.49 0.38
N SER A 72 -8.53 11.20 0.47
CA SER A 72 -8.40 12.57 -0.01
C SER A 72 -8.36 12.68 -1.55
N VAL A 73 -8.16 11.58 -2.26
CA VAL A 73 -8.28 11.55 -3.73
C VAL A 73 -9.73 11.55 -4.20
N PHE A 74 -10.69 11.30 -3.31
CA PHE A 74 -12.10 11.14 -3.65
C PHE A 74 -12.73 12.35 -4.36
N PRO A 75 -12.44 13.62 -4.03
CA PRO A 75 -12.96 14.77 -4.80
C PRO A 75 -12.54 14.75 -6.26
N GLY A 76 -11.29 14.39 -6.53
CA GLY A 76 -10.77 14.31 -7.90
C GLY A 76 -11.43 13.21 -8.72
N LEU A 77 -11.72 12.06 -8.08
CA LEU A 77 -12.47 10.98 -8.69
C LEU A 77 -13.92 11.40 -8.98
N ALA A 78 -14.57 12.06 -8.02
CA ALA A 78 -15.93 12.57 -8.15
C ALA A 78 -16.03 13.59 -9.30
N ILE A 79 -15.09 14.53 -9.41
CA ILE A 79 -15.02 15.51 -10.49
C ILE A 79 -14.79 14.80 -11.84
N ALA A 80 -13.82 13.88 -11.91
CA ALA A 80 -13.52 13.13 -13.12
C ALA A 80 -14.75 12.32 -13.58
N PHE A 81 -15.47 11.69 -12.66
CA PHE A 81 -16.71 10.97 -12.95
C PHE A 81 -17.78 11.88 -13.54
N VAL A 82 -18.06 13.01 -12.91
CA VAL A 82 -19.07 13.98 -13.37
C VAL A 82 -18.72 14.56 -14.74
N CYS A 83 -17.42 14.79 -14.99
CA CYS A 83 -16.94 15.32 -16.27
C CYS A 83 -16.74 14.26 -17.36
N GLY A 84 -16.98 12.99 -17.08
CA GLY A 84 -16.71 11.87 -18.01
C GLY A 84 -15.22 11.69 -18.34
N GLY A 85 -14.34 12.12 -17.43
CA GLY A 85 -12.89 12.08 -17.59
C GLY A 85 -12.26 10.80 -17.05
N SER A 86 -10.91 10.72 -17.10
CA SER A 86 -10.15 9.61 -16.55
C SER A 86 -10.12 9.67 -15.02
N LEU A 87 -10.65 8.63 -14.36
CA LEU A 87 -10.64 8.50 -12.90
C LEU A 87 -9.20 8.45 -12.36
N VAL A 88 -8.29 7.76 -13.07
CA VAL A 88 -6.86 7.68 -12.71
C VAL A 88 -6.25 9.07 -12.65
N PHE A 89 -6.48 9.88 -13.69
CA PHE A 89 -5.96 11.24 -13.75
C PHE A 89 -6.56 12.14 -12.67
N GLY A 90 -7.89 12.09 -12.48
CA GLY A 90 -8.59 12.85 -11.43
C GLY A 90 -8.09 12.50 -10.04
N GLY A 91 -7.95 11.21 -9.73
CA GLY A 91 -7.40 10.72 -8.47
C GLY A 91 -5.94 11.15 -8.26
N ALA A 92 -5.09 10.99 -9.27
CA ALA A 92 -3.68 11.38 -9.20
C ALA A 92 -3.52 12.89 -8.96
N LEU A 93 -4.31 13.72 -9.67
CA LEU A 93 -4.28 15.17 -9.49
C LEU A 93 -4.70 15.57 -8.08
N ALA A 94 -5.79 15.01 -7.55
CA ALA A 94 -6.25 15.30 -6.19
C ALA A 94 -5.24 14.81 -5.14
N GLY A 95 -4.64 13.62 -5.34
CA GLY A 95 -3.59 13.11 -4.47
C GLY A 95 -2.36 14.02 -4.43
N VAL A 96 -1.90 14.50 -5.58
CA VAL A 96 -0.78 15.45 -5.67
C VAL A 96 -1.15 16.79 -5.02
N VAL A 97 -2.34 17.32 -5.26
CA VAL A 97 -2.82 18.55 -4.60
C VAL A 97 -2.82 18.38 -3.09
N THR A 98 -3.34 17.26 -2.58
CA THR A 98 -3.33 16.96 -1.15
C THR A 98 -1.90 16.86 -0.61
N ALA A 99 -1.00 16.19 -1.32
CA ALA A 99 0.40 16.07 -0.96
C ALA A 99 1.10 17.45 -0.85
N VAL A 100 0.82 18.35 -1.80
CA VAL A 100 1.32 19.73 -1.79
C VAL A 100 0.76 20.50 -0.59
N LEU A 101 -0.54 20.40 -0.33
CA LEU A 101 -1.17 21.07 0.82
C LEU A 101 -0.60 20.56 2.14
N VAL A 102 -0.42 19.25 2.30
CA VAL A 102 0.23 18.65 3.47
C VAL A 102 1.65 19.20 3.62
N ALA A 103 2.45 19.19 2.55
CA ALA A 103 3.84 19.66 2.59
C ALA A 103 3.94 21.15 3.00
N LEU A 104 3.04 21.98 2.51
CA LEU A 104 3.02 23.42 2.85
C LEU A 104 2.56 23.67 4.28
N LEU A 105 1.47 23.02 4.71
CA LEU A 105 0.91 23.23 6.04
C LEU A 105 1.78 22.60 7.15
N ALA A 106 2.44 21.49 6.87
CA ALA A 106 3.39 20.83 7.78
C ALA A 106 4.66 21.65 8.05
N GLN A 107 4.94 22.72 7.29
CA GLN A 107 6.02 23.67 7.61
C GLN A 107 5.73 24.48 8.89
N ASN A 108 4.48 24.53 9.33
CA ASN A 108 4.10 25.25 10.54
C ASN A 108 4.49 24.42 11.77
N ARG A 109 5.48 24.90 12.52
CA ARG A 109 6.03 24.23 13.74
C ARG A 109 5.00 24.01 14.86
N ARG A 110 3.84 24.67 14.81
CA ARG A 110 2.78 24.52 15.81
C ARG A 110 1.87 23.31 15.56
N LEU A 111 1.88 22.79 14.35
CA LEU A 111 1.03 21.67 13.94
C LEU A 111 1.87 20.40 13.78
N LYS A 112 1.40 19.29 14.31
CA LYS A 112 1.96 17.98 14.01
C LYS A 112 1.55 17.57 12.60
N GLU A 113 2.46 16.96 11.83
CA GLU A 113 2.18 16.48 10.47
C GLU A 113 0.92 15.63 10.41
N ASP A 114 0.75 14.72 11.35
CA ASP A 114 -0.40 13.83 11.44
C ASP A 114 -1.75 14.57 11.63
N SER A 115 -1.74 15.68 12.38
CA SER A 115 -2.95 16.53 12.54
C SER A 115 -3.31 17.26 11.25
N VAL A 116 -2.32 17.75 10.49
CA VAL A 116 -2.53 18.40 9.19
C VAL A 116 -3.12 17.39 8.20
N ILE A 117 -2.54 16.18 8.14
CA ILE A 117 -3.01 15.09 7.31
C ILE A 117 -4.46 14.76 7.65
N GLY A 118 -4.80 14.60 8.93
CA GLY A 118 -6.16 14.27 9.39
C GLY A 118 -7.20 15.32 8.99
N VAL A 119 -6.88 16.61 9.16
CA VAL A 119 -7.81 17.72 8.81
C VAL A 119 -8.05 17.77 7.30
N LEU A 120 -6.99 17.68 6.50
CA LEU A 120 -7.09 17.69 5.04
C LEU A 120 -7.84 16.47 4.50
N PHE A 121 -7.61 15.31 5.08
CA PHE A 121 -8.31 14.08 4.77
C PHE A 121 -9.82 14.22 4.95
N VAL A 122 -10.27 14.62 6.16
CA VAL A 122 -11.70 14.74 6.46
C VAL A 122 -12.37 15.78 5.57
N GLY A 123 -11.71 16.93 5.37
CA GLY A 123 -12.23 18.01 4.51
C GLY A 123 -12.34 17.57 3.04
N ALA A 124 -11.31 16.93 2.50
CA ALA A 124 -11.32 16.43 1.13
C ALA A 124 -12.38 15.34 0.95
N PHE A 125 -12.45 14.36 1.85
CA PHE A 125 -13.45 13.30 1.78
C PHE A 125 -14.88 13.86 1.80
N ALA A 126 -15.17 14.79 2.71
CA ALA A 126 -16.47 15.46 2.79
C ALA A 126 -16.82 16.21 1.49
N LEU A 127 -15.82 16.90 0.90
CA LEU A 127 -15.98 17.57 -0.40
C LEU A 127 -16.32 16.56 -1.51
N GLY A 128 -15.60 15.45 -1.58
CA GLY A 128 -15.86 14.40 -2.56
C GLY A 128 -17.27 13.81 -2.44
N VAL A 129 -17.70 13.50 -1.22
CA VAL A 129 -19.07 13.04 -0.94
C VAL A 129 -20.11 14.08 -1.35
N ALA A 130 -19.88 15.37 -1.07
CA ALA A 130 -20.79 16.45 -1.46
C ALA A 130 -20.92 16.60 -2.97
N ILE A 131 -19.83 16.40 -3.73
CA ILE A 131 -19.83 16.43 -5.21
C ILE A 131 -20.61 15.24 -5.76
N ILE A 132 -20.29 14.03 -5.31
CA ILE A 132 -20.90 12.80 -5.86
C ILE A 132 -22.39 12.69 -5.51
N ALA A 133 -22.82 13.21 -4.34
CA ALA A 133 -24.22 13.23 -3.94
C ALA A 133 -25.12 14.04 -4.89
N ARG A 134 -24.55 14.93 -5.70
CA ARG A 134 -25.25 15.72 -6.71
C ARG A 134 -25.10 15.17 -8.13
N ALA A 135 -24.30 14.10 -8.31
CA ALA A 135 -24.06 13.51 -9.62
C ALA A 135 -25.27 12.68 -10.08
N PRO A 136 -25.89 12.97 -11.23
CA PRO A 136 -26.97 12.13 -11.77
C PRO A 136 -26.43 10.74 -12.14
N GLY A 137 -27.15 9.70 -11.74
CA GLY A 137 -26.85 8.33 -12.16
C GLY A 137 -25.75 7.62 -11.35
N TYR A 138 -25.29 8.18 -10.22
CA TYR A 138 -24.38 7.49 -9.33
C TYR A 138 -25.15 6.45 -8.48
N ALA A 139 -25.37 5.29 -9.08
CA ALA A 139 -25.82 4.08 -8.37
C ALA A 139 -24.65 3.09 -8.19
N GLY A 140 -23.46 3.47 -8.60
CA GLY A 140 -22.28 2.63 -8.59
C GLY A 140 -21.62 2.60 -7.21
N SER A 141 -21.09 1.46 -6.92
CA SER A 141 -20.50 1.05 -5.68
C SER A 141 -19.25 1.88 -5.33
N LEU A 142 -19.41 2.85 -4.46
CA LEU A 142 -18.30 3.39 -3.66
C LEU A 142 -17.49 2.24 -3.04
N GLN A 143 -18.16 1.11 -2.80
CA GLN A 143 -17.58 -0.13 -2.31
C GLN A 143 -16.54 -0.72 -3.27
N ASP A 144 -16.80 -0.79 -4.58
CA ASP A 144 -15.85 -1.37 -5.56
C ASP A 144 -14.57 -0.55 -5.64
N PHE A 145 -14.68 0.77 -5.46
CA PHE A 145 -13.52 1.66 -5.39
C PHE A 145 -12.71 1.47 -4.09
N LEU A 146 -13.38 1.29 -2.96
CA LEU A 146 -12.72 1.13 -1.66
C LEU A 146 -12.08 -0.25 -1.47
N PHE A 147 -12.73 -1.30 -1.97
CA PHE A 147 -12.26 -2.66 -1.76
C PHE A 147 -11.41 -3.20 -2.91
N GLY A 148 -11.50 -2.61 -4.10
CA GLY A 148 -10.76 -3.05 -5.28
C GLY A 148 -11.00 -4.53 -5.63
N SER A 149 -10.43 -5.00 -6.72
CA SER A 149 -10.46 -6.41 -7.10
C SER A 149 -9.14 -6.82 -7.75
N ILE A 150 -8.22 -7.34 -6.94
CA ILE A 150 -6.90 -7.78 -7.43
C ILE A 150 -7.00 -8.89 -8.50
N THR A 151 -8.09 -9.65 -8.50
CA THR A 151 -8.33 -10.72 -9.47
C THR A 151 -9.03 -10.22 -10.75
N GLY A 152 -9.64 -9.04 -10.71
CA GLY A 152 -10.38 -8.43 -11.82
C GLY A 152 -9.60 -7.41 -12.65
N ILE A 153 -8.28 -7.30 -12.50
CA ILE A 153 -7.46 -6.26 -13.15
C ILE A 153 -7.41 -6.48 -14.68
N PRO A 154 -7.87 -5.48 -15.48
CA PRO A 154 -7.75 -5.54 -16.93
C PRO A 154 -6.27 -5.57 -17.36
N ALA A 155 -5.99 -6.28 -18.46
CA ALA A 155 -4.63 -6.32 -19.01
C ALA A 155 -4.11 -4.94 -19.45
N SER A 156 -5.02 -4.03 -19.82
CA SER A 156 -4.73 -2.63 -20.20
C SER A 156 -4.13 -1.81 -19.06
N ASP A 157 -4.41 -2.15 -17.82
CA ASP A 157 -4.00 -1.35 -16.65
C ASP A 157 -2.59 -1.73 -16.17
N VAL A 158 -2.13 -2.93 -16.51
CA VAL A 158 -0.79 -3.42 -16.12
C VAL A 158 0.34 -2.46 -16.55
N PRO A 159 0.42 -1.98 -17.81
CA PRO A 159 1.48 -1.05 -18.21
C PRO A 159 1.39 0.29 -17.49
N VAL A 160 0.18 0.77 -17.16
CA VAL A 160 -0.01 2.02 -16.41
C VAL A 160 0.53 1.87 -14.99
N VAL A 161 0.21 0.75 -14.33
CA VAL A 161 0.71 0.44 -12.98
C VAL A 161 2.22 0.29 -12.98
N LEU A 162 2.80 -0.41 -13.95
CA LEU A 162 4.26 -0.58 -14.05
C LEU A 162 4.98 0.74 -14.31
N ALA A 163 4.45 1.58 -15.20
CA ALA A 163 5.02 2.91 -15.47
C ALA A 163 4.95 3.81 -14.23
N GLY A 164 3.80 3.86 -13.57
CA GLY A 164 3.63 4.64 -12.36
C GLY A 164 4.50 4.14 -11.20
N ALA A 165 4.58 2.82 -11.01
CA ALA A 165 5.46 2.20 -10.02
C ALA A 165 6.93 2.55 -10.26
N SER A 166 7.38 2.44 -11.52
CA SER A 166 8.75 2.79 -11.92
C SER A 166 9.04 4.27 -11.68
N PHE A 167 8.07 5.14 -11.98
CA PHE A 167 8.19 6.58 -11.72
C PHE A 167 8.34 6.89 -10.23
N VAL A 168 7.50 6.30 -9.38
CA VAL A 168 7.56 6.49 -7.91
C VAL A 168 8.89 6.00 -7.35
N LEU A 169 9.34 4.80 -7.75
CA LEU A 169 10.62 4.25 -7.29
C LEU A 169 11.81 5.09 -7.76
N LEU A 170 11.79 5.58 -9.00
CA LEU A 170 12.83 6.48 -9.52
C LEU A 170 12.84 7.80 -8.75
N MET A 171 11.69 8.40 -8.51
CA MET A 171 11.55 9.64 -7.73
C MET A 171 12.08 9.45 -6.31
N LEU A 172 11.71 8.35 -5.66
CA LEU A 172 12.19 8.00 -4.32
C LEU A 172 13.71 7.79 -4.31
N PHE A 173 14.26 7.13 -5.32
CA PHE A 173 15.70 6.91 -5.47
C PHE A 173 16.47 8.23 -5.65
N LEU A 174 16.01 9.12 -6.51
CA LEU A 174 16.61 10.43 -6.75
C LEU A 174 16.54 11.34 -5.51
N ALA A 175 15.42 11.31 -4.79
CA ALA A 175 15.18 12.09 -3.58
C ALA A 175 15.64 11.39 -2.28
N HIS A 176 16.23 10.19 -2.37
CA HIS A 176 16.58 9.37 -1.20
C HIS A 176 17.44 10.13 -0.17
N ARG A 177 18.53 10.75 -0.60
CA ARG A 177 19.46 11.46 0.30
C ARG A 177 18.79 12.61 1.07
N PRO A 178 18.11 13.57 0.41
CA PRO A 178 17.42 14.65 1.12
C PRO A 178 16.26 14.14 2.00
N ILE A 179 15.49 13.13 1.58
CA ILE A 179 14.43 12.55 2.40
C ILE A 179 15.00 11.94 3.67
N VAL A 180 16.08 11.18 3.59
CA VAL A 180 16.75 10.58 4.76
C VAL A 180 17.29 11.65 5.70
N ALA A 181 17.98 12.67 5.19
CA ALA A 181 18.49 13.76 6.00
C ALA A 181 17.40 14.47 6.81
N VAL A 182 16.28 14.80 6.16
CA VAL A 182 15.12 15.44 6.80
C VAL A 182 14.40 14.48 7.77
N THR A 183 14.39 13.18 7.49
CA THR A 183 13.80 12.17 8.38
C THR A 183 14.60 12.01 9.68
N LEU A 184 15.92 12.14 9.62
CA LEU A 184 16.79 12.04 10.79
C LEU A 184 16.69 13.28 11.67
N ASP A 185 16.89 14.45 11.10
CA ASP A 185 16.77 15.74 11.80
C ASP A 185 16.53 16.89 10.81
N ARG A 186 15.35 17.51 10.91
CA ARG A 186 14.93 18.62 10.03
C ARG A 186 15.79 19.87 10.20
N GLU A 187 16.23 20.16 11.42
CA GLU A 187 17.01 21.38 11.68
C GLU A 187 18.44 21.23 11.18
N SER A 188 19.07 20.11 11.46
CA SER A 188 20.40 19.78 10.94
C SER A 188 20.42 19.69 9.41
N ALA A 189 19.40 19.10 8.79
CA ALA A 189 19.26 19.05 7.34
C ALA A 189 19.16 20.45 6.72
N ARG A 190 18.37 21.35 7.34
CA ARG A 190 18.24 22.75 6.91
C ARG A 190 19.56 23.50 7.05
N ALA A 191 20.27 23.31 8.16
CA ALA A 191 21.57 23.91 8.39
C ALA A 191 22.64 23.43 7.38
N ALA A 192 22.52 22.17 6.93
CA ALA A 192 23.36 21.60 5.87
C ALA A 192 22.94 22.01 4.44
N GLY A 193 21.98 22.93 4.28
CA GLY A 193 21.55 23.45 2.98
C GLY A 193 20.53 22.58 2.26
N VAL A 194 19.97 21.55 2.90
CA VAL A 194 18.92 20.72 2.30
C VAL A 194 17.60 21.49 2.25
N HIS A 195 16.97 21.52 1.08
CA HIS A 195 15.64 22.11 0.91
C HIS A 195 14.56 21.19 1.51
N VAL A 196 14.25 21.38 2.79
CA VAL A 196 13.33 20.55 3.57
C VAL A 196 11.96 20.42 2.89
N LEU A 197 11.42 21.53 2.37
CA LEU A 197 10.13 21.51 1.67
C LEU A 197 10.14 20.59 0.43
N LEU A 198 11.22 20.61 -0.36
CA LEU A 198 11.32 19.75 -1.54
C LEU A 198 11.46 18.27 -1.17
N ALA A 199 12.18 17.96 -0.08
CA ALA A 199 12.29 16.60 0.42
C ALA A 199 10.94 16.06 0.95
N ASP A 200 10.21 16.89 1.69
CA ASP A 200 8.88 16.56 2.18
C ASP A 200 7.88 16.39 1.02
N LEU A 201 7.88 17.33 0.08
CA LEU A 201 7.03 17.28 -1.10
C LEU A 201 7.29 16.01 -1.93
N SER A 202 8.56 15.67 -2.14
CA SER A 202 8.94 14.45 -2.85
C SER A 202 8.39 13.20 -2.16
N LEU A 203 8.48 13.11 -0.82
CA LEU A 203 7.96 11.98 -0.08
C LEU A 203 6.43 11.92 -0.14
N TYR A 204 5.73 13.03 0.10
CA TYR A 204 4.26 13.04 0.12
C TYR A 204 3.67 12.78 -1.26
N VAL A 205 4.29 13.30 -2.33
CA VAL A 205 3.89 12.98 -3.71
C VAL A 205 4.16 11.51 -4.01
N ALA A 206 5.30 10.93 -3.54
CA ALA A 206 5.57 9.50 -3.69
C ALA A 206 4.51 8.65 -3.01
N VAL A 207 4.11 9.00 -1.77
CA VAL A 207 3.02 8.33 -1.05
C VAL A 207 1.71 8.46 -1.83
N ALA A 208 1.35 9.67 -2.27
CA ALA A 208 0.09 9.91 -2.98
C ALA A 208 0.00 9.10 -4.28
N LEU A 209 1.06 9.09 -5.09
CA LEU A 209 1.09 8.33 -6.33
C LEU A 209 1.11 6.82 -6.07
N ALA A 210 1.89 6.35 -5.09
CA ALA A 210 1.91 4.94 -4.70
C ALA A 210 0.51 4.46 -4.29
N VAL A 211 -0.20 5.25 -3.46
CA VAL A 211 -1.56 4.95 -3.02
C VAL A 211 -2.54 4.98 -4.20
N VAL A 212 -2.55 6.03 -5.02
CA VAL A 212 -3.50 6.16 -6.14
C VAL A 212 -3.36 5.03 -7.15
N ILE A 213 -2.12 4.68 -7.53
CA ILE A 213 -1.85 3.61 -8.49
C ILE A 213 -2.27 2.25 -7.91
N SER A 214 -2.05 2.04 -6.61
CA SER A 214 -2.30 0.76 -5.97
C SER A 214 -3.78 0.59 -5.57
N VAL A 215 -4.45 1.63 -5.05
CA VAL A 215 -5.85 1.55 -4.59
C VAL A 215 -6.80 1.10 -5.68
N GLN A 216 -6.62 1.59 -6.90
CA GLN A 216 -7.49 1.24 -8.02
C GLN A 216 -7.39 -0.23 -8.44
N THR A 217 -6.23 -0.85 -8.19
CA THR A 217 -5.98 -2.23 -8.60
C THR A 217 -6.19 -3.24 -7.48
N ILE A 218 -5.73 -2.93 -6.27
CA ILE A 218 -5.70 -3.88 -5.16
C ILE A 218 -6.58 -3.49 -3.96
N GLY A 219 -7.17 -2.28 -4.00
CA GLY A 219 -8.06 -1.76 -2.95
C GLY A 219 -7.32 -1.10 -1.78
N ASN A 220 -8.05 -0.24 -1.06
CA ASN A 220 -7.49 0.61 -0.02
C ASN A 220 -6.88 -0.19 1.15
N VAL A 221 -7.59 -1.19 1.66
CA VAL A 221 -7.16 -1.97 2.84
C VAL A 221 -5.84 -2.69 2.59
N LEU A 222 -5.67 -3.27 1.39
CA LEU A 222 -4.43 -3.97 1.03
C LEU A 222 -3.26 -3.00 0.80
N VAL A 223 -3.52 -1.84 0.19
CA VAL A 223 -2.49 -0.79 0.01
C VAL A 223 -1.96 -0.32 1.34
N LEU A 224 -2.85 -0.03 2.30
CA LEU A 224 -2.47 0.40 3.64
C LEU A 224 -1.63 -0.67 4.36
N ALA A 225 -2.04 -1.92 4.26
CA ALA A 225 -1.29 -3.04 4.83
C ALA A 225 0.10 -3.18 4.21
N LEU A 226 0.23 -3.07 2.87
CA LEU A 226 1.52 -3.12 2.17
C LEU A 226 2.42 -1.91 2.45
N LEU A 227 1.84 -0.76 2.74
CA LEU A 227 2.60 0.46 3.06
C LEU A 227 3.20 0.39 4.47
N VAL A 228 2.42 -0.04 5.46
CA VAL A 228 2.80 0.08 6.87
C VAL A 228 3.39 -1.22 7.42
N THR A 229 2.72 -2.36 7.20
CA THR A 229 3.05 -3.60 7.92
C THR A 229 4.44 -4.15 7.58
N PRO A 230 4.89 -4.25 6.30
CA PRO A 230 6.23 -4.72 5.99
C PRO A 230 7.32 -3.79 6.52
N ALA A 231 7.09 -2.47 6.46
CA ALA A 231 8.05 -1.49 6.97
C ALA A 231 8.17 -1.53 8.49
N ALA A 232 7.05 -1.65 9.21
CA ALA A 232 7.03 -1.83 10.66
C ALA A 232 7.69 -3.15 11.08
N THR A 233 7.43 -4.24 10.33
CA THR A 233 8.09 -5.54 10.55
C THR A 233 9.61 -5.43 10.33
N ALA A 234 10.05 -4.80 9.24
CA ALA A 234 11.46 -4.58 8.96
C ALA A 234 12.12 -3.74 10.06
N ARG A 235 11.43 -2.74 10.63
CA ARG A 235 11.92 -1.91 11.74
C ARG A 235 12.14 -2.71 13.03
N LEU A 236 11.34 -3.74 13.27
CA LEU A 236 11.54 -4.65 14.41
C LEU A 236 12.75 -5.58 14.23
N LEU A 237 13.05 -5.94 12.98
CA LEU A 237 14.09 -6.91 12.64
C LEU A 237 15.47 -6.27 12.43
N CYS A 238 15.54 -4.99 12.02
CA CYS A 238 16.80 -4.33 11.73
C CYS A 238 16.80 -2.84 12.11
N ASP A 239 18.02 -2.34 12.43
CA ASP A 239 18.26 -0.97 12.87
C ASP A 239 18.82 -0.08 11.75
N ARG A 240 19.27 -0.66 10.63
CA ARG A 240 19.91 0.05 9.52
C ARG A 240 18.89 0.40 8.44
N LEU A 241 18.80 1.67 8.07
CA LEU A 241 17.89 2.13 7.02
C LEU A 241 18.08 1.38 5.68
N GLY A 242 19.33 1.18 5.24
CA GLY A 242 19.60 0.46 4.00
C GLY A 242 19.06 -0.98 4.01
N THR A 243 19.15 -1.67 5.15
CA THR A 243 18.58 -3.01 5.32
C THR A 243 17.05 -2.95 5.33
N MET A 244 16.44 -1.94 5.97
CA MET A 244 14.99 -1.73 5.94
C MET A 244 14.46 -1.51 4.52
N MET A 245 15.18 -0.73 3.69
CA MET A 245 14.81 -0.44 2.30
C MET A 245 14.79 -1.67 1.40
N ILE A 246 15.51 -2.73 1.77
CA ILE A 246 15.49 -4.01 1.05
C ILE A 246 14.49 -4.98 1.70
N LEU A 247 14.50 -5.05 3.02
CA LEU A 247 13.70 -6.03 3.77
C LEU A 247 12.20 -5.73 3.71
N SER A 248 11.80 -4.46 3.77
CA SER A 248 10.39 -4.08 3.73
C SER A 248 9.72 -4.46 2.40
N PRO A 249 10.22 -4.08 1.23
CA PRO A 249 9.66 -4.54 -0.04
C PRO A 249 9.69 -6.07 -0.20
N ALA A 250 10.74 -6.74 0.28
CA ALA A 250 10.86 -8.19 0.21
C ALA A 250 9.80 -8.90 1.07
N LEU A 251 9.57 -8.40 2.29
CA LEU A 251 8.49 -8.88 3.17
C LEU A 251 7.11 -8.65 2.55
N GLY A 252 6.89 -7.48 1.96
CA GLY A 252 5.65 -7.18 1.25
C GLY A 252 5.41 -8.12 0.06
N ALA A 253 6.43 -8.33 -0.78
CA ALA A 253 6.35 -9.19 -1.95
C ALA A 253 6.16 -10.67 -1.56
N SER A 254 6.87 -11.15 -0.55
CA SER A 254 6.70 -12.53 -0.03
C SER A 254 5.32 -12.72 0.60
N GLY A 255 4.83 -11.73 1.37
CA GLY A 255 3.48 -11.73 1.92
C GLY A 255 2.40 -11.72 0.84
N GLY A 256 2.61 -10.96 -0.24
CA GLY A 256 1.74 -10.95 -1.42
C GLY A 256 1.69 -12.32 -2.11
N LEU A 257 2.84 -12.96 -2.32
CA LEU A 257 2.93 -14.28 -2.93
C LEU A 257 2.27 -15.35 -2.05
N VAL A 258 2.63 -15.41 -0.77
CA VAL A 258 2.06 -16.40 0.18
C VAL A 258 0.56 -16.17 0.36
N GLY A 259 0.12 -14.90 0.48
CA GLY A 259 -1.30 -14.58 0.62
C GLY A 259 -2.12 -14.92 -0.62
N LEU A 260 -1.58 -14.68 -1.83
CA LEU A 260 -2.22 -15.09 -3.07
C LEU A 260 -2.32 -16.62 -3.20
N TYR A 261 -1.23 -17.32 -2.83
CA TYR A 261 -1.22 -18.79 -2.79
C TYR A 261 -2.29 -19.34 -1.83
N LEU A 262 -2.35 -18.82 -0.60
CA LEU A 262 -3.36 -19.24 0.38
C LEU A 262 -4.78 -18.89 -0.06
N SER A 263 -4.98 -17.73 -0.68
CA SER A 263 -6.26 -17.33 -1.26
C SER A 263 -6.72 -18.31 -2.34
N TRP A 264 -5.81 -18.69 -3.24
CA TRP A 264 -6.06 -19.68 -4.28
C TRP A 264 -6.38 -21.06 -3.70
N ALA A 265 -5.60 -21.50 -2.67
CA ALA A 265 -5.76 -22.83 -2.07
C ALA A 265 -7.03 -22.97 -1.22
N LEU A 266 -7.45 -21.90 -0.52
CA LEU A 266 -8.57 -21.92 0.44
C LEU A 266 -9.85 -21.30 -0.11
N ASP A 267 -9.83 -20.76 -1.35
CA ASP A 267 -10.96 -20.07 -2.00
C ASP A 267 -11.52 -18.89 -1.16
N VAL A 268 -10.60 -18.08 -0.61
CA VAL A 268 -10.92 -16.92 0.23
C VAL A 268 -10.49 -15.61 -0.44
N PRO A 269 -11.05 -14.44 -0.06
CA PRO A 269 -10.72 -13.15 -0.67
C PRO A 269 -9.22 -12.82 -0.59
N THR A 270 -8.59 -12.59 -1.73
CA THR A 270 -7.13 -12.43 -1.86
C THR A 270 -6.58 -11.26 -1.06
N GLY A 271 -7.25 -10.10 -1.11
CA GLY A 271 -6.80 -8.92 -0.35
C GLY A 271 -6.75 -9.17 1.15
N ALA A 272 -7.81 -9.76 1.71
CA ALA A 272 -7.88 -10.09 3.13
C ALA A 272 -6.80 -11.11 3.54
N THR A 273 -6.56 -12.11 2.70
CA THR A 273 -5.57 -13.17 2.98
C THR A 273 -4.14 -12.60 3.01
N ILE A 274 -3.80 -11.72 2.06
CA ILE A 274 -2.49 -11.03 2.05
C ILE A 274 -2.32 -10.19 3.32
N VAL A 275 -3.35 -9.43 3.71
CA VAL A 275 -3.32 -8.61 4.94
C VAL A 275 -3.09 -9.47 6.17
N LEU A 276 -3.80 -10.61 6.29
CA LEU A 276 -3.64 -11.54 7.41
C LEU A 276 -2.24 -12.15 7.46
N VAL A 277 -1.67 -12.55 6.32
CA VAL A 277 -0.29 -13.06 6.24
C VAL A 277 0.71 -12.00 6.69
N LEU A 278 0.60 -10.77 6.21
CA LEU A 278 1.48 -9.67 6.62
C LEU A 278 1.34 -9.36 8.11
N THR A 279 0.10 -9.36 8.63
CA THR A 279 -0.16 -9.15 10.06
C THR A 279 0.44 -10.28 10.90
N ALA A 280 0.31 -11.52 10.46
CA ALA A 280 0.94 -12.66 11.15
C ALA A 280 2.47 -12.53 11.16
N CYS A 281 3.10 -12.14 10.03
CA CYS A 281 4.53 -11.87 9.96
C CYS A 281 4.95 -10.75 10.94
N PHE A 282 4.16 -9.68 11.05
CA PHE A 282 4.42 -8.60 12.00
C PHE A 282 4.34 -9.09 13.45
N VAL A 283 3.30 -9.84 13.81
CA VAL A 283 3.13 -10.39 15.16
C VAL A 283 4.28 -11.36 15.52
N LEU A 284 4.67 -12.22 14.57
CA LEU A 284 5.82 -13.10 14.77
C LEU A 284 7.12 -12.31 14.98
N ALA A 285 7.37 -11.28 14.17
CA ALA A 285 8.51 -10.42 14.37
C ALA A 285 8.46 -9.69 15.72
N TRP A 286 7.30 -9.18 16.13
CA TRP A 286 7.12 -8.51 17.41
C TRP A 286 7.40 -9.43 18.62
N VAL A 287 7.03 -10.72 18.53
CA VAL A 287 7.30 -11.69 19.59
C VAL A 287 8.77 -12.14 19.58
N PHE A 288 9.30 -12.49 18.40
CA PHE A 288 10.58 -13.22 18.26
C PHE A 288 11.76 -12.35 17.82
N ALA A 289 11.60 -11.06 17.52
CA ALA A 289 12.72 -10.23 17.06
C ALA A 289 13.89 -10.23 18.07
N PRO A 290 15.13 -10.47 17.61
CA PRO A 290 16.26 -10.75 18.51
C PRO A 290 16.65 -9.56 19.40
N ARG A 291 16.31 -8.33 19.01
CA ARG A 291 16.67 -7.09 19.74
C ARG A 291 15.46 -6.37 20.34
N HIS A 292 14.36 -6.34 19.62
CA HIS A 292 13.18 -5.52 19.93
C HIS A 292 11.94 -6.36 20.28
N GLY A 293 12.02 -7.70 20.16
CA GLY A 293 10.94 -8.62 20.49
C GLY A 293 10.66 -8.72 21.99
N ILE A 294 9.43 -9.12 22.32
CA ILE A 294 9.00 -9.31 23.72
C ILE A 294 9.91 -10.33 24.45
N LEU A 295 10.22 -11.45 23.80
CA LEU A 295 11.06 -12.49 24.38
C LEU A 295 12.48 -11.99 24.66
N ALA A 296 13.04 -11.17 23.79
CA ALA A 296 14.37 -10.59 24.01
C ALA A 296 14.39 -9.61 25.20
N ARG A 297 13.32 -8.85 25.42
CA ARG A 297 13.16 -7.94 26.57
C ARG A 297 13.07 -8.72 27.88
N THR A 298 12.20 -9.72 27.95
CA THR A 298 12.01 -10.56 29.16
C THR A 298 13.27 -11.33 29.52
N MET A 299 14.06 -11.77 28.53
CA MET A 299 15.35 -12.43 28.80
C MET A 299 16.42 -11.46 29.32
N ARG A 300 16.41 -10.19 28.90
CA ARG A 300 17.33 -9.18 29.44
C ARG A 300 16.97 -8.79 30.86
N GLU A 301 15.69 -8.60 31.18
CA GLU A 301 15.22 -8.30 32.54
C GLU A 301 15.50 -9.41 33.56
N ARG A 302 15.57 -10.66 33.09
CA ARG A 302 15.94 -11.80 33.96
C ARG A 302 17.46 -11.98 34.19
N ARG A 303 18.31 -11.28 33.41
CA ARG A 303 19.78 -11.39 33.49
C ARG A 303 20.45 -10.17 34.15
N GLY A 304 19.73 -9.10 34.41
CA GLY A 304 20.17 -7.95 35.19
C GLY A 304 19.56 -7.93 36.57
#